data_d159902c1f76360ab5484dbb8c49f3d6
#
_entry.id   d159902c1f76360ab5484dbb8c49f3d6
#
_cell.length_a   1.000
_cell.length_b   1.000
_cell.length_c   1.000
_cell.angle_alpha   90.00
_cell.angle_beta   90.00
_cell.angle_gamma   90.00
#
_symmetry.space_group_name_H-M   'P 1'
#
loop_
_entity.id
_entity.type
_entity.pdbx_description
1 polymer ?
#
loop_
_entity_poly.entity_id
_entity_poly.type
_entity_poly.pdbx_seq_one_letter_code
_entity_poly.pdbx_strand_id
1 'polypeptide(L)'
;MRRQRRGFGLLALLLSFGFVAAACSSSKSTSAGSSSSSSSQAVPKGGTLIIGAEQEPDCLDWIGSCAGASWGYWTVNVNTMPRTHDVLRNEDGSYVYKVTSLLTGDPKLETTPVQKITYNISDKAVWSDGQPITSTDFKYTWDQVANGTDVYDKSGYELIDSVDDSNPKVAVVTFKTGKSYSDWKSLFAGNYGVFPSHLLQGKDRDTEMKDGYKFSGGPWIIDGWTKTDNITLVPNPNYWGTKPSLDKVVFKFQADTSAEFTAFKSGQTSMIYPQPQLDAVDQINAGLPNTQKDIPQKTPSFEVLWMNNAAPPLDDVNVRKAVAFALDRDAIVNRLFGGIGITKSIQAIDANIQPAADQQAFSSYKLDKSQVDKLLTSSGWAKGGDGIYAKNGTSLSLTIRSTAGNKRRELTEQVLQQQLKDVGIDLKIDNQKAGDLFGKTLPTGDFQLAIYAQNLTSLGDNSCVLFCSKNTAPIGTKTAGNNYTRTNIPDLDKQLLAFEGELDPAKVSDELHAAGKIMADQAVSLPLDPLPNLLLWSNKIVGPVNGNGVLGPFYNMNEWGVTP
;
A
#
# COMPACT_ATOMS: atom_id res chain seq x y z
N MET A 1 69.50 -1.11 -13.36
CA MET A 1 70.32 -0.88 -14.58
C MET A 1 69.38 -0.36 -15.67
N ARG A 2 69.63 0.88 -16.05
CA ARG A 2 69.73 1.48 -17.39
C ARG A 2 68.56 1.23 -18.33
N ARG A 3 67.73 2.32 -18.62
CA ARG A 3 67.93 3.39 -19.66
C ARG A 3 67.51 2.86 -21.06
N GLN A 4 66.82 3.52 -21.93
CA GLN A 4 66.55 4.90 -22.34
C GLN A 4 65.65 4.79 -23.60
N ARG A 5 64.68 5.60 -23.86
CA ARG A 5 64.57 6.93 -24.51
C ARG A 5 64.26 6.91 -26.02
N ARG A 6 63.26 7.72 -26.37
CA ARG A 6 63.11 8.65 -27.54
C ARG A 6 62.72 8.00 -28.88
N GLY A 7 61.92 8.61 -29.70
CA GLY A 7 61.57 9.98 -29.91
C GLY A 7 60.66 10.17 -31.12
N PHE A 8 60.03 11.29 -31.13
CA PHE A 8 59.69 12.27 -32.17
C PHE A 8 59.57 11.85 -33.66
N GLY A 9 58.50 12.41 -34.28
CA GLY A 9 58.41 12.62 -35.72
C GLY A 9 57.13 13.34 -36.12
N LEU A 10 57.26 14.63 -36.31
CA LEU A 10 56.30 15.65 -36.79
C LEU A 10 56.22 15.68 -38.32
N LEU A 11 55.22 16.42 -38.82
CA LEU A 11 55.05 17.11 -40.13
C LEU A 11 53.99 16.47 -41.03
N ALA A 12 53.01 17.13 -41.53
CA ALA A 12 52.56 18.48 -41.80
C ALA A 12 51.94 18.54 -43.22
N LEU A 13 50.82 19.25 -43.29
CA LEU A 13 50.32 20.16 -44.35
C LEU A 13 49.95 19.63 -45.76
N LEU A 14 48.74 19.98 -46.21
CA LEU A 14 48.35 21.03 -47.19
C LEU A 14 46.89 20.81 -47.62
N LEU A 15 45.99 21.70 -47.30
CA LEU A 15 45.38 22.80 -48.08
C LEU A 15 44.85 22.48 -49.49
N SER A 16 43.55 22.63 -49.70
CA SER A 16 43.00 23.32 -50.86
C SER A 16 41.61 23.91 -50.62
N PHE A 17 41.47 25.12 -51.02
CA PHE A 17 40.39 26.11 -50.98
C PHE A 17 39.27 25.79 -51.96
N GLY A 18 38.06 26.23 -51.61
CA GLY A 18 36.95 26.39 -52.55
C GLY A 18 35.89 27.32 -51.97
N PHE A 19 35.97 28.59 -52.33
CA PHE A 19 34.96 29.63 -52.09
C PHE A 19 33.76 29.42 -53.04
N VAL A 20 32.52 29.78 -52.63
CA VAL A 20 31.67 30.80 -53.22
C VAL A 20 30.34 30.98 -52.54
N ALA A 21 30.09 32.18 -52.10
CA ALA A 21 28.94 33.09 -52.18
C ALA A 21 27.75 32.94 -51.24
N ALA A 22 27.52 34.02 -50.55
CA ALA A 22 26.44 34.43 -49.71
C ALA A 22 25.11 34.66 -50.48
N ALA A 23 23.99 34.36 -49.82
CA ALA A 23 22.76 35.11 -50.01
C ALA A 23 22.01 35.16 -48.65
N CYS A 24 21.81 36.37 -48.18
CA CYS A 24 20.98 36.70 -47.00
C CYS A 24 19.51 36.47 -47.35
N SER A 25 18.78 35.75 -46.47
CA SER A 25 17.38 36.02 -46.25
C SER A 25 17.02 35.66 -44.79
N SER A 26 16.44 36.65 -44.14
CA SER A 26 15.92 36.61 -42.80
C SER A 26 14.72 35.65 -42.72
N SER A 27 14.79 34.65 -41.82
CA SER A 27 13.60 33.94 -41.38
C SER A 27 13.76 33.50 -39.93
N LYS A 28 12.71 33.75 -39.21
CA LYS A 28 12.49 33.53 -37.77
C LYS A 28 12.91 32.12 -37.34
N SER A 29 13.67 32.05 -36.25
CA SER A 29 13.94 30.83 -35.50
C SER A 29 12.67 30.35 -34.83
N THR A 30 12.03 29.38 -35.40
CA THR A 30 11.11 28.45 -34.68
C THR A 30 11.97 27.34 -34.12
N SER A 31 12.11 27.31 -32.82
CA SER A 31 12.65 26.17 -32.09
C SER A 31 11.72 24.97 -32.34
N ALA A 32 12.13 24.06 -33.20
CA ALA A 32 11.53 22.75 -33.31
C ALA A 32 11.90 21.98 -32.03
N GLY A 33 10.97 21.91 -31.09
CA GLY A 33 11.02 20.95 -30.00
C GLY A 33 11.04 19.55 -30.63
N SER A 34 12.10 18.81 -30.36
CA SER A 34 12.16 17.38 -30.65
C SER A 34 11.14 16.69 -29.76
N SER A 35 9.90 16.57 -30.21
CA SER A 35 8.98 15.60 -29.67
C SER A 35 9.54 14.22 -30.02
N SER A 36 10.19 13.57 -29.04
CA SER A 36 10.43 12.14 -29.08
C SER A 36 9.05 11.47 -29.10
N SER A 37 8.53 11.19 -30.27
CA SER A 37 7.43 10.26 -30.44
C SER A 37 7.95 8.90 -29.98
N SER A 38 7.64 8.51 -28.74
CA SER A 38 7.70 7.12 -28.32
C SER A 38 6.79 6.36 -29.30
N SER A 39 7.39 5.62 -30.22
CA SER A 39 6.66 4.64 -31.03
C SER A 39 6.03 3.67 -30.03
N SER A 40 4.72 3.73 -29.84
CA SER A 40 3.98 2.73 -29.09
C SER A 40 4.19 1.39 -29.81
N GLN A 41 5.09 0.59 -29.29
CA GLN A 41 5.29 -0.77 -29.78
C GLN A 41 3.96 -1.50 -29.62
N ALA A 42 3.42 -2.05 -30.69
CA ALA A 42 2.13 -2.74 -30.65
C ALA A 42 2.22 -3.88 -29.63
N VAL A 43 1.30 -3.90 -28.66
CA VAL A 43 1.26 -4.93 -27.62
C VAL A 43 0.99 -6.28 -28.28
N PRO A 44 1.85 -7.31 -28.10
CA PRO A 44 1.63 -8.63 -28.67
C PRO A 44 0.32 -9.25 -28.17
N LYS A 45 -0.36 -10.02 -29.03
CA LYS A 45 -1.62 -10.69 -28.67
C LYS A 45 -1.39 -12.17 -28.38
N GLY A 46 -2.17 -12.68 -27.44
CA GLY A 46 -2.15 -14.08 -27.01
C GLY A 46 -1.13 -14.38 -25.93
N GLY A 47 -1.10 -15.63 -25.52
CA GLY A 47 -0.18 -16.15 -24.52
C GLY A 47 -0.72 -16.15 -23.10
N THR A 48 -0.02 -16.91 -22.25
CA THR A 48 -0.29 -17.04 -20.82
C THR A 48 0.82 -16.39 -20.03
N LEU A 49 0.47 -15.56 -19.06
CA LEU A 49 1.38 -14.96 -18.10
C LEU A 49 1.27 -15.69 -16.76
N ILE A 50 2.39 -16.16 -16.22
CA ILE A 50 2.47 -16.76 -14.88
C ILE A 50 3.17 -15.79 -13.95
N ILE A 51 2.46 -15.37 -12.91
CA ILE A 51 2.93 -14.41 -11.90
C ILE A 51 3.07 -15.14 -10.56
N GLY A 52 4.22 -15.04 -9.92
CA GLY A 52 4.39 -15.47 -8.53
C GLY A 52 3.65 -14.50 -7.59
N ALA A 53 3.01 -15.05 -6.58
CA ALA A 53 2.25 -14.31 -5.58
C ALA A 53 2.60 -14.84 -4.18
N GLU A 54 3.13 -13.99 -3.31
CA GLU A 54 3.56 -14.37 -1.95
C GLU A 54 2.41 -14.85 -1.07
N GLN A 55 1.17 -14.44 -1.36
CA GLN A 55 0.04 -14.79 -0.52
C GLN A 55 -1.20 -15.11 -1.37
N GLU A 56 -1.89 -16.19 -0.98
CA GLU A 56 -3.23 -16.50 -1.44
C GLU A 56 -4.25 -15.55 -0.81
N PRO A 57 -5.30 -15.10 -1.53
CA PRO A 57 -6.43 -14.43 -0.91
C PRO A 57 -7.11 -15.30 0.14
N ASP A 58 -7.44 -14.73 1.30
CA ASP A 58 -8.17 -15.48 2.34
C ASP A 58 -9.61 -15.76 1.89
N CYS A 59 -10.24 -14.78 1.25
CA CYS A 59 -11.56 -14.89 0.61
C CYS A 59 -11.68 -13.83 -0.50
N LEU A 60 -12.79 -13.87 -1.27
CA LEU A 60 -13.09 -12.92 -2.35
C LEU A 60 -14.36 -12.08 -2.09
N ASP A 61 -14.83 -11.99 -0.87
CA ASP A 61 -15.84 -11.00 -0.46
C ASP A 61 -15.16 -9.70 -0.02
N TRP A 62 -14.99 -8.78 -0.95
CA TRP A 62 -14.16 -7.58 -0.78
C TRP A 62 -14.66 -6.59 0.28
N ILE A 63 -15.93 -6.66 0.66
CA ILE A 63 -16.50 -5.85 1.75
C ILE A 63 -16.29 -6.55 3.10
N GLY A 64 -16.26 -7.88 3.10
CA GLY A 64 -16.17 -8.69 4.30
C GLY A 64 -14.83 -8.58 5.03
N SER A 65 -14.86 -8.82 6.34
CA SER A 65 -13.65 -8.78 7.18
C SER A 65 -12.63 -9.88 6.82
N CYS A 66 -13.04 -10.91 6.09
CA CYS A 66 -12.14 -11.96 5.61
C CYS A 66 -11.18 -11.50 4.49
N ALA A 67 -11.52 -10.44 3.76
CA ALA A 67 -10.72 -9.96 2.63
C ALA A 67 -9.58 -9.01 3.04
N GLY A 68 -9.02 -9.18 4.24
CA GLY A 68 -7.95 -8.31 4.74
C GLY A 68 -6.59 -8.46 4.04
N ALA A 69 -6.39 -9.53 3.26
CA ALA A 69 -5.14 -9.78 2.57
C ALA A 69 -4.97 -8.90 1.32
N SER A 70 -3.96 -8.02 1.32
CA SER A 70 -3.68 -7.10 0.19
C SER A 70 -3.51 -7.81 -1.15
N TRP A 71 -2.96 -9.01 -1.16
CA TRP A 71 -2.80 -9.80 -2.38
C TRP A 71 -4.11 -10.13 -3.09
N GLY A 72 -5.23 -10.30 -2.37
CA GLY A 72 -6.55 -10.45 -2.98
C GLY A 72 -6.97 -9.23 -3.77
N TYR A 73 -6.78 -8.03 -3.20
CA TYR A 73 -7.07 -6.77 -3.88
C TYR A 73 -6.17 -6.54 -5.08
N TRP A 74 -4.87 -6.80 -4.94
CA TRP A 74 -3.88 -6.55 -5.99
C TRP A 74 -4.03 -7.48 -7.20
N THR A 75 -4.47 -8.71 -6.98
CA THR A 75 -4.54 -9.74 -8.03
C THR A 75 -5.93 -9.87 -8.65
N VAL A 76 -6.96 -10.01 -7.83
CA VAL A 76 -8.31 -10.34 -8.27
C VAL A 76 -9.23 -9.11 -8.30
N ASN A 77 -9.37 -8.41 -7.17
CA ASN A 77 -10.30 -7.28 -7.07
C ASN A 77 -10.01 -6.23 -8.15
N VAL A 78 -8.76 -5.78 -8.26
CA VAL A 78 -8.32 -4.74 -9.21
C VAL A 78 -8.68 -5.07 -10.66
N ASN A 79 -8.80 -6.34 -10.97
CA ASN A 79 -9.04 -6.84 -12.33
C ASN A 79 -10.50 -7.20 -12.61
N THR A 80 -11.33 -7.35 -11.57
CA THR A 80 -12.69 -7.85 -11.71
C THR A 80 -13.76 -6.86 -11.26
N MET A 81 -13.45 -5.96 -10.30
CA MET A 81 -14.41 -4.98 -9.80
C MET A 81 -14.26 -3.64 -10.52
N PRO A 82 -15.36 -3.05 -11.04
CA PRO A 82 -15.35 -1.69 -11.57
C PRO A 82 -15.26 -0.70 -10.40
N ARG A 83 -14.58 0.43 -10.61
CA ARG A 83 -14.37 1.44 -9.58
C ARG A 83 -14.37 2.84 -10.16
N THR A 84 -14.65 3.83 -9.31
CA THR A 84 -14.76 5.23 -9.74
C THR A 84 -13.39 5.86 -10.00
N HIS A 85 -12.40 5.54 -9.16
CA HIS A 85 -11.04 6.09 -9.23
C HIS A 85 -9.99 5.01 -9.00
N ASP A 86 -8.83 5.22 -9.59
CA ASP A 86 -7.56 4.58 -9.23
C ASP A 86 -6.63 5.61 -8.58
N VAL A 87 -5.73 5.14 -7.74
CA VAL A 87 -4.67 5.96 -7.13
C VAL A 87 -3.38 5.73 -7.89
N LEU A 88 -3.04 6.62 -8.81
CA LEU A 88 -1.93 6.42 -9.72
C LEU A 88 -0.72 7.30 -9.40
N ARG A 89 0.47 6.73 -9.58
CA ARG A 89 1.76 7.39 -9.44
C ARG A 89 2.03 8.29 -10.65
N ASN A 90 2.39 9.54 -10.40
CA ASN A 90 2.89 10.49 -11.38
C ASN A 90 4.39 10.28 -11.64
N GLU A 91 4.93 10.96 -12.66
CA GLU A 91 6.36 10.93 -13.01
C GLU A 91 7.27 11.47 -11.88
N ASP A 92 6.79 12.41 -11.07
CA ASP A 92 7.50 12.96 -9.92
C ASP A 92 7.45 12.06 -8.67
N GLY A 93 6.80 10.89 -8.78
CA GLY A 93 6.62 9.93 -7.70
C GLY A 93 5.47 10.25 -6.73
N SER A 94 4.72 11.34 -6.95
CA SER A 94 3.49 11.62 -6.20
C SER A 94 2.35 10.72 -6.66
N TYR A 95 1.36 10.53 -5.78
CA TYR A 95 0.16 9.76 -6.11
C TYR A 95 -1.07 10.66 -6.15
N VAL A 96 -1.97 10.40 -7.09
CA VAL A 96 -3.20 11.15 -7.27
C VAL A 96 -4.37 10.24 -7.63
N TYR A 97 -5.58 10.66 -7.28
CA TYR A 97 -6.79 10.02 -7.80
C TYR A 97 -6.97 10.31 -9.29
N LYS A 98 -7.16 9.27 -10.07
CA LYS A 98 -7.53 9.33 -11.49
C LYS A 98 -8.88 8.67 -11.69
N VAL A 99 -9.81 9.36 -12.33
CA VAL A 99 -11.11 8.79 -12.69
C VAL A 99 -10.92 7.64 -13.69
N THR A 100 -11.68 6.56 -13.50
CA THR A 100 -11.63 5.39 -14.40
C THR A 100 -12.67 5.51 -15.53
N SER A 101 -12.62 4.57 -16.48
CA SER A 101 -13.60 4.50 -17.59
C SER A 101 -15.02 4.11 -17.16
N LEU A 102 -15.25 3.77 -15.88
CA LEU A 102 -16.59 3.58 -15.32
C LEU A 102 -17.40 4.87 -15.41
N LEU A 103 -16.75 6.02 -15.27
CA LEU A 103 -17.38 7.33 -15.30
C LEU A 103 -17.09 8.07 -16.59
N THR A 104 -17.95 9.01 -16.94
CA THR A 104 -17.78 9.88 -18.12
C THR A 104 -16.81 11.05 -17.88
N GLY A 105 -16.42 11.29 -16.62
CA GLY A 105 -15.52 12.34 -16.17
C GLY A 105 -15.49 12.43 -14.66
N ASP A 106 -14.78 13.44 -14.12
CA ASP A 106 -14.70 13.66 -12.67
C ASP A 106 -16.09 13.86 -12.05
N PRO A 107 -16.39 13.21 -10.92
CA PRO A 107 -17.64 13.44 -10.21
C PRO A 107 -17.77 14.88 -9.75
N LYS A 108 -18.98 15.42 -9.78
CA LYS A 108 -19.27 16.75 -9.26
C LYS A 108 -19.40 16.68 -7.74
N LEU A 109 -18.59 17.49 -7.03
CA LEU A 109 -18.70 17.69 -5.59
C LEU A 109 -19.47 18.98 -5.31
N GLU A 110 -20.46 18.91 -4.42
CA GLU A 110 -21.14 20.03 -3.78
C GLU A 110 -20.93 19.92 -2.26
N THR A 111 -20.58 21.03 -1.60
CA THR A 111 -20.25 21.03 -0.17
C THR A 111 -21.31 21.71 0.70
N THR A 112 -22.25 22.42 0.09
CA THR A 112 -23.31 23.17 0.79
C THR A 112 -24.68 22.94 0.14
N PRO A 113 -25.79 22.84 0.92
CA PRO A 113 -25.87 22.86 2.39
C PRO A 113 -25.38 21.57 3.04
N VAL A 114 -25.24 20.48 2.29
CA VAL A 114 -24.67 19.19 2.67
C VAL A 114 -23.74 18.70 1.58
N GLN A 115 -22.77 17.86 1.92
CA GLN A 115 -21.91 17.26 0.91
C GLN A 115 -22.73 16.36 -0.02
N LYS A 116 -22.58 16.57 -1.33
CA LYS A 116 -23.14 15.72 -2.37
C LYS A 116 -22.11 15.40 -3.41
N ILE A 117 -22.16 14.17 -3.93
CA ILE A 117 -21.29 13.71 -4.99
C ILE A 117 -22.18 13.14 -6.11
N THR A 118 -22.04 13.67 -7.30
CA THR A 118 -22.74 13.17 -8.48
C THR A 118 -21.79 12.40 -9.39
N TYR A 119 -22.02 11.09 -9.53
CA TYR A 119 -21.29 10.20 -10.42
C TYR A 119 -22.07 10.01 -11.72
N ASN A 120 -21.47 10.39 -12.85
CA ASN A 120 -22.02 10.16 -14.19
C ASN A 120 -21.42 8.87 -14.74
N ILE A 121 -22.22 7.80 -14.78
CA ILE A 121 -21.80 6.45 -15.18
C ILE A 121 -21.77 6.37 -16.70
N SER A 122 -20.71 5.79 -17.26
CA SER A 122 -20.56 5.59 -18.69
C SER A 122 -21.68 4.70 -19.26
N ASP A 123 -22.29 5.11 -20.38
CA ASP A 123 -23.29 4.30 -21.09
C ASP A 123 -22.72 2.97 -21.59
N LYS A 124 -21.39 2.92 -21.80
CA LYS A 124 -20.68 1.73 -22.25
C LYS A 124 -20.41 0.72 -21.13
N ALA A 125 -20.49 1.15 -19.86
CA ALA A 125 -20.14 0.31 -18.72
C ALA A 125 -21.18 -0.79 -18.52
N VAL A 126 -20.72 -2.05 -18.64
CA VAL A 126 -21.54 -3.26 -18.51
C VAL A 126 -20.83 -4.32 -17.68
N TRP A 127 -21.58 -5.17 -17.02
CA TRP A 127 -21.09 -6.38 -16.38
C TRP A 127 -20.72 -7.46 -17.41
N SER A 128 -20.04 -8.50 -16.98
CA SER A 128 -19.60 -9.60 -17.86
C SER A 128 -20.75 -10.40 -18.49
N ASP A 129 -21.94 -10.33 -17.94
CA ASP A 129 -23.18 -10.90 -18.50
C ASP A 129 -23.89 -9.96 -19.49
N GLY A 130 -23.34 -8.76 -19.71
CA GLY A 130 -23.87 -7.75 -20.63
C GLY A 130 -24.89 -6.81 -20.00
N GLN A 131 -25.28 -7.00 -18.72
CA GLN A 131 -26.17 -6.05 -18.05
C GLN A 131 -25.44 -4.72 -17.78
N PRO A 132 -26.14 -3.56 -17.94
CA PRO A 132 -25.52 -2.26 -17.69
C PRO A 132 -25.15 -2.07 -16.22
N ILE A 133 -24.01 -1.43 -15.97
CA ILE A 133 -23.68 -0.90 -14.64
C ILE A 133 -24.50 0.37 -14.43
N THR A 134 -25.20 0.43 -13.28
CA THR A 134 -26.18 1.47 -13.00
C THR A 134 -26.00 2.08 -11.60
N SER A 135 -26.70 3.18 -11.34
CA SER A 135 -26.78 3.82 -10.04
C SER A 135 -27.34 2.90 -8.95
N THR A 136 -28.15 1.89 -9.32
CA THR A 136 -28.64 0.88 -8.37
C THR A 136 -27.51 0.01 -7.83
N ASP A 137 -26.44 -0.23 -8.62
CA ASP A 137 -25.25 -0.94 -8.15
C ASP A 137 -24.49 -0.11 -7.11
N PHE A 138 -24.43 1.21 -7.27
CA PHE A 138 -23.87 2.13 -6.27
C PHE A 138 -24.67 2.12 -4.98
N LYS A 139 -26.00 2.20 -5.07
CA LYS A 139 -26.90 2.14 -3.91
C LYS A 139 -26.78 0.82 -3.16
N TYR A 140 -26.76 -0.30 -3.89
CA TYR A 140 -26.54 -1.63 -3.32
C TYR A 140 -25.20 -1.70 -2.59
N THR A 141 -24.12 -1.23 -3.23
CA THR A 141 -22.76 -1.24 -2.63
C THR A 141 -22.74 -0.41 -1.34
N TRP A 142 -23.29 0.80 -1.37
CA TRP A 142 -23.41 1.63 -0.18
C TRP A 142 -24.18 0.92 0.94
N ASP A 143 -25.32 0.34 0.66
CA ASP A 143 -26.14 -0.37 1.65
C ASP A 143 -25.36 -1.54 2.29
N GLN A 144 -24.66 -2.33 1.49
CA GLN A 144 -23.83 -3.43 1.97
C GLN A 144 -22.69 -2.98 2.87
N VAL A 145 -22.06 -1.85 2.58
CA VAL A 145 -20.97 -1.31 3.41
C VAL A 145 -21.52 -0.62 4.66
N ALA A 146 -22.46 0.30 4.50
CA ALA A 146 -22.97 1.12 5.61
C ALA A 146 -23.71 0.28 6.66
N ASN A 147 -24.60 -0.64 6.22
CA ASN A 147 -25.53 -1.39 7.04
C ASN A 147 -25.11 -2.84 7.29
N GLY A 148 -24.11 -3.36 6.58
CA GLY A 148 -23.61 -4.72 6.77
C GLY A 148 -23.04 -4.97 8.17
N THR A 149 -23.12 -6.22 8.63
CA THR A 149 -22.64 -6.63 9.97
C THR A 149 -21.18 -7.10 9.94
N ASP A 150 -20.75 -7.72 8.85
CA ASP A 150 -19.37 -8.15 8.61
C ASP A 150 -18.75 -7.27 7.51
N VAL A 151 -18.25 -6.11 7.90
CA VAL A 151 -17.63 -5.12 6.99
C VAL A 151 -16.27 -4.75 7.53
N TYR A 152 -15.26 -4.83 6.66
CA TYR A 152 -13.87 -4.54 7.01
C TYR A 152 -13.67 -3.06 7.42
N ASP A 153 -14.22 -2.13 6.62
CA ASP A 153 -14.11 -0.69 6.86
C ASP A 153 -15.37 0.04 6.36
N LYS A 154 -15.99 0.83 7.23
CA LYS A 154 -17.20 1.63 6.92
C LYS A 154 -16.92 3.09 6.69
N SER A 155 -15.65 3.53 6.75
CA SER A 155 -15.25 4.94 6.65
C SER A 155 -15.86 5.63 5.44
N GLY A 156 -16.44 6.79 5.68
CA GLY A 156 -17.18 7.56 4.68
C GLY A 156 -18.57 7.01 4.35
N TYR A 157 -18.75 5.71 4.18
CA TYR A 157 -20.05 5.11 3.84
C TYR A 157 -21.09 5.25 4.97
N GLU A 158 -20.68 5.15 6.23
CA GLU A 158 -21.56 5.36 7.39
C GLU A 158 -22.06 6.81 7.54
N LEU A 159 -21.41 7.76 6.87
CA LEU A 159 -21.76 9.18 6.86
C LEU A 159 -22.76 9.55 5.77
N ILE A 160 -23.02 8.64 4.82
CA ILE A 160 -23.97 8.84 3.73
C ILE A 160 -25.40 8.68 4.27
N ASP A 161 -26.29 9.61 3.90
CA ASP A 161 -27.72 9.58 4.17
C ASP A 161 -28.46 8.77 3.11
N SER A 162 -28.16 9.02 1.85
CA SER A 162 -28.84 8.37 0.74
C SER A 162 -28.00 8.32 -0.54
N VAL A 163 -28.31 7.32 -1.38
CA VAL A 163 -27.87 7.23 -2.78
C VAL A 163 -29.12 7.25 -3.66
N ASP A 164 -29.33 8.32 -4.40
CA ASP A 164 -30.42 8.43 -5.38
C ASP A 164 -30.03 7.68 -6.66
N ASP A 165 -30.84 6.70 -7.01
CA ASP A 165 -30.72 5.82 -8.17
C ASP A 165 -31.88 5.97 -9.16
N SER A 166 -32.62 7.09 -9.09
CA SER A 166 -33.76 7.38 -9.99
C SER A 166 -33.36 7.49 -11.46
N ASN A 167 -32.11 7.91 -11.75
CA ASN A 167 -31.53 7.88 -13.10
C ASN A 167 -30.48 6.75 -13.18
N PRO A 168 -30.67 5.72 -14.02
CA PRO A 168 -29.77 4.58 -14.08
C PRO A 168 -28.29 4.92 -14.35
N LYS A 169 -28.02 6.07 -14.97
CA LYS A 169 -26.65 6.49 -15.31
C LYS A 169 -26.13 7.66 -14.46
N VAL A 170 -26.86 8.03 -13.43
CA VAL A 170 -26.44 9.09 -12.51
C VAL A 170 -26.69 8.65 -11.08
N ALA A 171 -25.64 8.35 -10.31
CA ALA A 171 -25.75 8.10 -8.89
C ALA A 171 -25.46 9.40 -8.11
N VAL A 172 -26.41 9.84 -7.27
CA VAL A 172 -26.24 11.02 -6.43
C VAL A 172 -26.12 10.58 -4.98
N VAL A 173 -24.93 10.72 -4.42
CA VAL A 173 -24.63 10.42 -3.01
C VAL A 173 -24.84 11.67 -2.18
N THR A 174 -25.71 11.61 -1.18
CA THR A 174 -25.97 12.73 -0.25
C THR A 174 -25.52 12.32 1.16
N PHE A 175 -24.73 13.16 1.80
CA PHE A 175 -24.27 12.92 3.17
C PHE A 175 -25.30 13.39 4.20
N LYS A 176 -25.25 12.84 5.40
CA LYS A 176 -26.05 13.25 6.55
C LYS A 176 -25.79 14.72 6.90
N THR A 177 -26.80 15.44 7.35
CA THR A 177 -26.65 16.84 7.74
C THR A 177 -25.55 17.02 8.78
N GLY A 178 -24.63 17.95 8.53
CA GLY A 178 -23.47 18.22 9.39
C GLY A 178 -22.39 17.14 9.36
N LYS A 179 -22.44 16.25 8.37
CA LYS A 179 -21.39 15.25 8.10
C LYS A 179 -20.77 15.50 6.74
N SER A 180 -19.46 15.26 6.67
CA SER A 180 -18.67 15.30 5.44
C SER A 180 -17.57 14.25 5.51
N TYR A 181 -17.00 13.93 4.36
CA TYR A 181 -15.89 12.98 4.22
C TYR A 181 -14.87 13.56 3.25
N SER A 182 -13.68 13.83 3.74
CA SER A 182 -12.59 14.47 2.98
C SER A 182 -12.09 13.58 1.85
N ASP A 183 -11.98 12.28 2.11
CA ASP A 183 -11.49 11.29 1.13
C ASP A 183 -12.63 10.68 0.29
N TRP A 184 -13.61 11.48 -0.10
CA TRP A 184 -14.77 11.05 -0.85
C TRP A 184 -14.46 10.34 -2.19
N LYS A 185 -13.25 10.56 -2.76
CA LYS A 185 -12.80 9.88 -3.98
C LYS A 185 -12.49 8.40 -3.76
N SER A 186 -12.29 7.97 -2.51
CA SER A 186 -12.14 6.56 -2.16
C SER A 186 -13.47 5.79 -2.19
N LEU A 187 -14.62 6.48 -2.14
CA LEU A 187 -15.94 5.84 -2.21
C LEU A 187 -16.16 5.19 -3.58
N PHE A 188 -16.66 3.96 -3.56
CA PHE A 188 -16.85 3.13 -4.77
C PHE A 188 -15.56 2.93 -5.58
N ALA A 189 -14.42 3.05 -4.91
CA ALA A 189 -13.06 2.91 -5.42
C ALA A 189 -12.26 2.01 -4.46
N GLY A 190 -10.94 2.10 -4.47
CA GLY A 190 -10.07 1.38 -3.55
C GLY A 190 -10.39 -0.11 -3.48
N ASN A 191 -10.42 -0.63 -2.27
CA ASN A 191 -10.59 -2.06 -2.03
C ASN A 191 -12.00 -2.60 -2.35
N TYR A 192 -13.02 -1.74 -2.39
CA TYR A 192 -14.38 -2.22 -2.60
C TYR A 192 -14.78 -2.22 -4.08
N GLY A 193 -14.70 -1.08 -4.77
CA GLY A 193 -15.30 -0.92 -6.08
C GLY A 193 -16.83 -0.84 -6.02
N VAL A 194 -17.50 -1.29 -7.06
CA VAL A 194 -18.97 -1.34 -7.22
C VAL A 194 -19.38 -2.79 -7.42
N PHE A 195 -20.50 -3.22 -6.78
CA PHE A 195 -21.00 -4.59 -6.79
C PHE A 195 -22.28 -4.74 -7.62
N PRO A 196 -22.47 -5.89 -8.31
CA PRO A 196 -23.63 -6.12 -9.19
C PRO A 196 -24.91 -6.38 -8.37
N SER A 197 -25.75 -5.36 -8.24
CA SER A 197 -27.02 -5.45 -7.52
C SER A 197 -27.94 -6.54 -8.08
N HIS A 198 -28.02 -6.67 -9.40
CA HIS A 198 -28.89 -7.64 -10.08
C HIS A 198 -28.51 -9.11 -9.82
N LEU A 199 -27.27 -9.37 -9.40
CA LEU A 199 -26.79 -10.72 -9.07
C LEU A 199 -26.79 -11.01 -7.56
N LEU A 200 -26.61 -9.99 -6.72
CA LEU A 200 -26.35 -10.15 -5.28
C LEU A 200 -27.51 -9.69 -4.39
N GLN A 201 -28.41 -8.82 -4.88
CA GLN A 201 -29.51 -8.30 -4.07
C GLN A 201 -30.44 -9.44 -3.62
N GLY A 202 -30.75 -9.47 -2.32
CA GLY A 202 -31.57 -10.50 -1.71
C GLY A 202 -30.85 -11.82 -1.41
N LYS A 203 -29.56 -11.88 -1.66
CA LYS A 203 -28.70 -13.02 -1.32
C LYS A 203 -27.72 -12.66 -0.20
N ASP A 204 -27.14 -13.67 0.42
CA ASP A 204 -26.01 -13.50 1.31
C ASP A 204 -24.74 -13.28 0.47
N ARG A 205 -24.23 -12.05 0.47
CA ARG A 205 -23.06 -11.64 -0.31
C ARG A 205 -21.83 -12.48 0.00
N ASP A 206 -21.55 -12.73 1.30
CA ASP A 206 -20.38 -13.51 1.72
C ASP A 206 -20.44 -14.92 1.13
N THR A 207 -21.60 -15.58 1.24
CA THR A 207 -21.80 -16.92 0.67
C THR A 207 -21.62 -16.94 -0.85
N GLU A 208 -22.06 -15.90 -1.57
CA GLU A 208 -21.96 -15.83 -3.03
C GLU A 208 -20.55 -15.52 -3.52
N MET A 209 -19.69 -14.90 -2.68
CA MET A 209 -18.42 -14.35 -3.15
C MET A 209 -17.19 -14.97 -2.52
N LYS A 210 -17.20 -15.35 -1.23
CA LYS A 210 -15.99 -15.69 -0.48
C LYS A 210 -15.12 -16.77 -1.11
N ASP A 211 -15.72 -17.77 -1.73
CA ASP A 211 -15.01 -18.89 -2.36
C ASP A 211 -14.86 -18.74 -3.89
N GLY A 212 -15.13 -17.55 -4.41
CA GLY A 212 -15.02 -17.21 -5.82
C GLY A 212 -16.35 -16.86 -6.47
N TYR A 213 -16.30 -16.02 -7.50
CA TYR A 213 -17.45 -15.57 -8.27
C TYR A 213 -17.12 -15.54 -9.77
N LYS A 214 -18.16 -15.48 -10.64
CA LYS A 214 -17.99 -15.51 -12.10
C LYS A 214 -18.35 -14.21 -12.80
N PHE A 215 -18.94 -13.25 -12.08
CA PHE A 215 -19.23 -11.93 -12.65
C PHE A 215 -17.98 -11.03 -12.64
N SER A 216 -17.97 -10.02 -13.46
CA SER A 216 -16.93 -9.00 -13.50
C SER A 216 -17.44 -7.74 -14.16
N GLY A 217 -17.06 -6.57 -13.66
CA GLY A 217 -17.13 -5.29 -14.33
C GLY A 217 -15.73 -4.77 -14.70
N GLY A 218 -14.71 -5.60 -14.57
CA GLY A 218 -13.33 -5.31 -14.94
C GLY A 218 -12.91 -6.00 -16.24
N PRO A 219 -11.64 -5.84 -16.64
CA PRO A 219 -11.10 -6.45 -17.87
C PRO A 219 -10.97 -7.96 -17.82
N TRP A 220 -11.00 -8.57 -16.64
CA TRP A 220 -10.77 -10.00 -16.43
C TRP A 220 -11.92 -10.66 -15.67
N ILE A 221 -12.05 -11.98 -15.83
CA ILE A 221 -12.99 -12.86 -15.12
C ILE A 221 -12.20 -13.97 -14.45
N ILE A 222 -12.60 -14.39 -13.25
CA ILE A 222 -12.04 -15.55 -12.57
C ILE A 222 -12.43 -16.82 -13.35
N ASP A 223 -11.45 -17.51 -13.92
CA ASP A 223 -11.64 -18.82 -14.58
C ASP A 223 -11.66 -19.94 -13.53
N GLY A 224 -10.74 -19.91 -12.57
CA GLY A 224 -10.65 -20.89 -11.50
C GLY A 224 -9.80 -20.42 -10.33
N TRP A 225 -10.07 -21.00 -9.17
CA TRP A 225 -9.27 -20.88 -7.97
C TRP A 225 -9.00 -22.26 -7.39
N THR A 226 -7.77 -22.72 -7.52
CA THR A 226 -7.27 -23.93 -6.87
C THR A 226 -6.58 -23.52 -5.58
N LYS A 227 -7.26 -23.72 -4.46
CA LYS A 227 -6.76 -23.35 -3.12
C LYS A 227 -5.34 -23.88 -2.92
N THR A 228 -4.48 -23.06 -2.31
CA THR A 228 -3.06 -23.30 -2.04
C THR A 228 -2.16 -23.44 -3.27
N ASP A 229 -2.68 -23.31 -4.46
CA ASP A 229 -1.92 -23.47 -5.71
C ASP A 229 -1.95 -22.22 -6.59
N ASN A 230 -3.13 -21.85 -7.12
CA ASN A 230 -3.24 -20.71 -8.02
C ASN A 230 -4.67 -20.15 -8.13
N ILE A 231 -4.74 -18.93 -8.63
CA ILE A 231 -5.97 -18.35 -9.19
C ILE A 231 -5.73 -17.93 -10.63
N THR A 232 -6.67 -18.21 -11.51
CA THR A 232 -6.56 -17.98 -12.95
C THR A 232 -7.60 -16.97 -13.41
N LEU A 233 -7.16 -16.00 -14.23
CA LEU A 233 -8.01 -14.99 -14.86
C LEU A 233 -7.98 -15.16 -16.37
N VAL A 234 -9.14 -14.95 -17.02
CA VAL A 234 -9.31 -14.91 -18.48
C VAL A 234 -9.96 -13.58 -18.88
N PRO A 235 -9.78 -13.13 -20.15
CA PRO A 235 -10.38 -11.89 -20.63
C PRO A 235 -11.90 -11.83 -20.45
N ASN A 236 -12.41 -10.69 -20.00
CA ASN A 236 -13.84 -10.38 -20.03
C ASN A 236 -14.24 -9.94 -21.46
N PRO A 237 -15.02 -10.75 -22.21
CA PRO A 237 -15.37 -10.40 -23.57
C PRO A 237 -16.26 -9.15 -23.67
N ASN A 238 -16.99 -8.83 -22.60
CA ASN A 238 -17.91 -7.69 -22.55
C ASN A 238 -17.27 -6.43 -21.94
N TYR A 239 -15.98 -6.48 -21.53
CA TYR A 239 -15.32 -5.29 -21.00
C TYR A 239 -15.32 -4.15 -22.01
N TRP A 240 -15.78 -2.97 -21.58
CA TRP A 240 -15.98 -1.79 -22.44
C TRP A 240 -14.72 -0.94 -22.64
N GLY A 241 -13.71 -1.12 -21.79
CA GLY A 241 -12.42 -0.42 -21.88
C GLY A 241 -11.44 -1.13 -22.80
N THR A 242 -10.14 -0.89 -22.62
CA THR A 242 -9.07 -1.60 -23.32
C THR A 242 -9.12 -3.08 -22.98
N LYS A 243 -9.39 -3.92 -23.97
CA LYS A 243 -9.49 -5.36 -23.78
C LYS A 243 -8.11 -5.98 -23.58
N PRO A 244 -7.98 -7.01 -22.73
CA PRO A 244 -6.73 -7.75 -22.55
C PRO A 244 -6.14 -8.26 -23.86
N SER A 245 -4.83 -8.17 -23.99
CA SER A 245 -4.10 -8.79 -25.09
C SER A 245 -3.68 -10.22 -24.82
N LEU A 246 -3.53 -10.60 -23.54
CA LEU A 246 -3.21 -11.96 -23.10
C LEU A 246 -4.45 -12.86 -23.11
N ASP A 247 -4.25 -14.16 -23.36
CA ASP A 247 -5.32 -15.16 -23.28
C ASP A 247 -5.64 -15.57 -21.84
N LYS A 248 -4.63 -15.52 -20.95
CA LYS A 248 -4.74 -16.02 -19.57
C LYS A 248 -3.66 -15.41 -18.67
N VAL A 249 -4.03 -15.15 -17.42
CA VAL A 249 -3.08 -14.84 -16.33
C VAL A 249 -3.27 -15.85 -15.21
N VAL A 250 -2.17 -16.38 -14.69
CA VAL A 250 -2.13 -17.34 -13.58
C VAL A 250 -1.31 -16.73 -12.45
N PHE A 251 -1.94 -16.45 -11.32
CA PHE A 251 -1.26 -16.10 -10.07
C PHE A 251 -0.94 -17.39 -9.32
N LYS A 252 0.34 -17.74 -9.28
CA LYS A 252 0.87 -18.95 -8.62
C LYS A 252 1.27 -18.60 -7.18
N PHE A 253 0.65 -19.23 -6.19
CA PHE A 253 0.94 -18.93 -4.79
C PHE A 253 2.25 -19.53 -4.33
N GLN A 254 3.11 -18.70 -3.73
CA GLN A 254 4.41 -19.08 -3.21
C GLN A 254 4.72 -18.27 -1.96
N ALA A 255 4.34 -18.77 -0.79
CA ALA A 255 4.47 -18.05 0.48
C ALA A 255 5.94 -17.87 0.95
N ASP A 256 6.88 -18.68 0.47
CA ASP A 256 8.30 -18.50 0.73
C ASP A 256 8.90 -17.57 -0.32
N THR A 257 9.33 -16.38 0.11
CA THR A 257 9.83 -15.31 -0.77
C THR A 257 11.12 -15.69 -1.50
N SER A 258 11.97 -16.54 -0.91
CA SER A 258 13.19 -17.04 -1.56
C SER A 258 12.87 -18.08 -2.65
N ALA A 259 11.85 -18.91 -2.41
CA ALA A 259 11.35 -19.85 -3.41
C ALA A 259 10.68 -19.12 -4.59
N GLU A 260 9.88 -18.08 -4.32
CA GLU A 260 9.28 -17.23 -5.35
C GLU A 260 10.35 -16.59 -6.24
N PHE A 261 11.38 -16.00 -5.64
CA PHE A 261 12.48 -15.39 -6.36
C PHE A 261 13.28 -16.41 -7.18
N THR A 262 13.45 -17.63 -6.66
CA THR A 262 14.10 -18.74 -7.38
C THR A 262 13.27 -19.22 -8.58
N ALA A 263 11.94 -19.31 -8.42
CA ALA A 263 11.02 -19.66 -9.50
C ALA A 263 11.06 -18.62 -10.63
N PHE A 264 11.16 -17.33 -10.27
CA PHE A 264 11.32 -16.25 -11.24
C PHE A 264 12.66 -16.37 -12.01
N LYS A 265 13.78 -16.54 -11.32
CA LYS A 265 15.10 -16.69 -11.96
C LYS A 265 15.19 -17.91 -12.87
N SER A 266 14.51 -19.00 -12.54
CA SER A 266 14.47 -20.21 -13.37
C SER A 266 13.47 -20.13 -14.53
N GLY A 267 12.66 -19.06 -14.62
CA GLY A 267 11.63 -18.87 -15.64
C GLY A 267 10.35 -19.68 -15.41
N GLN A 268 10.14 -20.26 -14.22
CA GLN A 268 8.89 -20.93 -13.85
C GLN A 268 7.75 -19.90 -13.67
N THR A 269 8.08 -18.69 -13.18
CA THR A 269 7.22 -17.53 -13.21
C THR A 269 7.85 -16.46 -14.08
N SER A 270 7.03 -15.67 -14.78
CA SER A 270 7.51 -14.62 -15.67
C SER A 270 7.55 -13.25 -15.01
N MET A 271 6.92 -13.12 -13.87
CA MET A 271 6.81 -11.90 -13.06
C MET A 271 6.62 -12.25 -11.60
N ILE A 272 7.11 -11.37 -10.72
CA ILE A 272 6.93 -11.43 -9.27
C ILE A 272 6.77 -10.01 -8.70
N TYR A 273 6.16 -9.92 -7.52
CA TYR A 273 6.01 -8.67 -6.76
C TYR A 273 6.31 -8.89 -5.27
N PRO A 274 7.48 -9.45 -4.92
CA PRO A 274 7.81 -9.78 -3.54
C PRO A 274 8.07 -8.54 -2.69
N GLN A 275 7.87 -8.71 -1.39
CA GLN A 275 8.50 -7.84 -0.41
C GLN A 275 10.03 -8.00 -0.52
N PRO A 276 10.81 -6.90 -0.36
CA PRO A 276 12.25 -6.97 -0.51
C PRO A 276 12.87 -7.83 0.61
N GLN A 277 13.58 -8.89 0.23
CA GLN A 277 14.44 -9.67 1.11
C GLN A 277 15.90 -9.31 0.83
N LEU A 278 16.80 -9.44 1.81
CA LEU A 278 18.21 -9.02 1.66
C LEU A 278 18.89 -9.65 0.46
N ASP A 279 18.75 -10.96 0.29
CA ASP A 279 19.35 -11.70 -0.82
C ASP A 279 18.77 -11.27 -2.17
N ALA A 280 17.51 -10.94 -2.24
CA ALA A 280 16.87 -10.38 -3.44
C ALA A 280 17.41 -8.98 -3.75
N VAL A 281 17.52 -8.12 -2.74
CA VAL A 281 18.08 -6.75 -2.85
C VAL A 281 19.51 -6.82 -3.39
N ASP A 282 20.36 -7.67 -2.83
CA ASP A 282 21.74 -7.86 -3.27
C ASP A 282 21.83 -8.33 -4.74
N GLN A 283 20.99 -9.28 -5.14
CA GLN A 283 20.96 -9.79 -6.51
C GLN A 283 20.41 -8.76 -7.51
N ILE A 284 19.41 -7.99 -7.12
CA ILE A 284 18.87 -6.89 -7.95
C ILE A 284 19.92 -5.80 -8.15
N ASN A 285 20.68 -5.48 -7.11
CA ASN A 285 21.78 -4.51 -7.17
C ASN A 285 22.91 -5.00 -8.08
N ALA A 286 23.25 -6.29 -8.02
CA ALA A 286 24.23 -6.91 -8.91
C ALA A 286 23.78 -7.01 -10.37
N GLY A 287 22.49 -6.86 -10.63
CA GLY A 287 21.86 -6.96 -11.95
C GLY A 287 21.35 -8.37 -12.26
N LEU A 288 20.06 -8.47 -12.59
CA LEU A 288 19.41 -9.71 -12.99
C LEU A 288 19.34 -9.81 -14.52
N PRO A 289 19.90 -10.84 -15.16
CA PRO A 289 19.82 -11.03 -16.61
C PRO A 289 18.36 -11.11 -17.10
N ASN A 290 18.09 -10.52 -18.27
CA ASN A 290 16.78 -10.57 -18.93
C ASN A 290 15.59 -10.11 -18.06
N THR A 291 15.85 -9.25 -17.08
CA THR A 291 14.86 -8.77 -16.11
C THR A 291 14.67 -7.27 -16.23
N GLN A 292 13.43 -6.84 -16.23
CA GLN A 292 13.01 -5.46 -16.02
C GLN A 292 12.54 -5.29 -14.59
N LYS A 293 12.56 -4.05 -14.08
CA LYS A 293 12.13 -3.73 -12.73
C LYS A 293 11.49 -2.35 -12.63
N ASP A 294 10.51 -2.21 -11.73
CA ASP A 294 10.00 -0.91 -11.26
C ASP A 294 9.87 -0.94 -9.74
N ILE A 295 10.73 -0.17 -9.05
CA ILE A 295 10.82 -0.11 -7.59
C ILE A 295 10.65 1.35 -7.18
N PRO A 296 9.43 1.77 -6.79
CA PRO A 296 9.19 3.15 -6.39
C PRO A 296 9.91 3.48 -5.08
N GLN A 297 10.52 4.67 -5.02
CA GLN A 297 11.18 5.15 -3.80
C GLN A 297 10.18 5.58 -2.72
N LYS A 298 9.02 6.09 -3.13
CA LYS A 298 7.86 6.33 -2.26
C LYS A 298 6.86 5.23 -2.49
N THR A 299 6.41 4.60 -1.43
CA THR A 299 5.54 3.43 -1.46
C THR A 299 4.39 3.60 -0.47
N PRO A 300 3.18 3.16 -0.82
CA PRO A 300 2.04 3.16 0.09
C PRO A 300 2.16 2.13 1.21
N SER A 301 3.10 1.19 1.08
CA SER A 301 3.35 0.16 2.09
C SER A 301 4.51 0.55 2.98
N PHE A 302 4.38 0.35 4.27
CA PHE A 302 5.42 0.67 5.24
C PHE A 302 5.34 -0.27 6.45
N GLU A 303 6.48 -0.54 7.08
CA GLU A 303 6.56 -1.33 8.32
C GLU A 303 6.45 -0.43 9.54
N VAL A 304 5.78 -0.93 10.55
CA VAL A 304 5.61 -0.26 11.85
C VAL A 304 5.91 -1.25 12.96
N LEU A 305 6.60 -0.77 13.98
CA LEU A 305 6.65 -1.43 15.27
C LEU A 305 5.38 -1.02 16.04
N TRP A 306 4.40 -1.88 15.99
CA TRP A 306 3.11 -1.69 16.64
C TRP A 306 3.25 -1.97 18.15
N MET A 307 2.69 -1.09 18.97
CA MET A 307 2.70 -1.19 20.42
C MET A 307 1.26 -1.31 20.93
N ASN A 308 0.96 -2.34 21.72
CA ASN A 308 -0.34 -2.47 22.36
C ASN A 308 -0.40 -1.55 23.59
N ASN A 309 -1.08 -0.41 23.45
CA ASN A 309 -1.14 0.64 24.46
C ASN A 309 -1.97 0.25 25.71
N ALA A 310 -2.67 -0.87 25.67
CA ALA A 310 -3.39 -1.42 26.82
C ALA A 310 -2.66 -2.58 27.50
N ALA A 311 -1.57 -3.09 26.94
CA ALA A 311 -0.83 -4.23 27.46
C ALA A 311 0.33 -3.79 28.36
N PRO A 312 0.37 -4.15 29.65
CA PRO A 312 1.52 -3.86 30.50
C PRO A 312 2.82 -4.50 29.97
N PRO A 313 3.97 -3.82 30.09
CA PRO A 313 4.16 -2.47 30.65
C PRO A 313 4.02 -1.34 29.61
N LEU A 314 3.51 -1.61 28.40
CA LEU A 314 3.33 -0.61 27.33
C LEU A 314 2.10 0.30 27.53
N ASP A 315 1.30 0.05 28.55
CA ASP A 315 0.28 0.98 29.04
C ASP A 315 0.88 2.27 29.64
N ASP A 316 2.16 2.24 30.06
CA ASP A 316 2.93 3.42 30.44
C ASP A 316 3.57 4.08 29.21
N VAL A 317 3.21 5.33 28.94
CA VAL A 317 3.76 6.12 27.82
C VAL A 317 5.28 6.30 27.90
N ASN A 318 5.85 6.36 29.12
CA ASN A 318 7.31 6.48 29.27
C ASN A 318 8.03 5.20 28.83
N VAL A 319 7.43 4.03 29.06
CA VAL A 319 7.97 2.76 28.56
C VAL A 319 7.92 2.72 27.03
N ARG A 320 6.82 3.14 26.42
CA ARG A 320 6.72 3.23 24.95
C ARG A 320 7.76 4.19 24.36
N LYS A 321 7.91 5.38 24.96
CA LYS A 321 8.95 6.35 24.57
C LYS A 321 10.36 5.80 24.76
N ALA A 322 10.61 5.07 25.84
CA ALA A 322 11.89 4.44 26.07
C ALA A 322 12.22 3.41 24.98
N VAL A 323 11.25 2.59 24.58
CA VAL A 323 11.40 1.68 23.43
C VAL A 323 11.73 2.48 22.16
N ALA A 324 11.04 3.58 21.89
CA ALA A 324 11.27 4.40 20.71
C ALA A 324 12.67 5.06 20.69
N PHE A 325 13.17 5.56 21.84
CA PHE A 325 14.52 6.11 21.97
C PHE A 325 15.64 5.05 22.04
N ALA A 326 15.28 3.77 22.21
CA ALA A 326 16.25 2.68 22.21
C ALA A 326 16.75 2.29 20.82
N LEU A 327 16.09 2.77 19.74
CA LEU A 327 16.26 2.24 18.40
C LEU A 327 16.95 3.22 17.46
N ASP A 328 17.97 2.72 16.74
CA ASP A 328 18.53 3.36 15.55
C ASP A 328 17.79 2.82 14.31
N ARG A 329 16.67 3.47 13.96
CA ARG A 329 15.82 3.06 12.84
C ARG A 329 16.51 3.24 11.49
N ASP A 330 17.30 4.30 11.32
CA ASP A 330 18.04 4.55 10.07
C ASP A 330 19.07 3.44 9.80
N ALA A 331 19.77 2.96 10.85
CA ALA A 331 20.71 1.85 10.71
C ALA A 331 19.99 0.55 10.29
N ILE A 332 18.78 0.30 10.82
CA ILE A 332 17.94 -0.84 10.42
C ILE A 332 17.60 -0.72 8.93
N VAL A 333 17.05 0.41 8.50
CA VAL A 333 16.61 0.64 7.12
C VAL A 333 17.79 0.53 6.15
N ASN A 334 18.93 1.16 6.47
CA ASN A 334 20.13 1.08 5.63
C ASN A 334 20.64 -0.36 5.49
N ARG A 335 20.56 -1.16 6.54
CA ARG A 335 20.93 -2.58 6.49
C ARG A 335 19.99 -3.37 5.57
N LEU A 336 18.69 -3.08 5.60
CA LEU A 336 17.68 -3.82 4.82
C LEU A 336 17.66 -3.38 3.34
N PHE A 337 17.77 -2.10 3.07
CA PHE A 337 17.45 -1.52 1.76
C PHE A 337 18.53 -0.60 1.19
N GLY A 338 19.66 -0.45 1.87
CA GLY A 338 20.77 0.39 1.38
C GLY A 338 21.25 0.00 -0.03
N GLY A 339 21.22 -1.31 -0.36
CA GLY A 339 21.56 -1.83 -1.68
C GLY A 339 20.66 -1.33 -2.82
N ILE A 340 19.45 -0.88 -2.54
CA ILE A 340 18.54 -0.26 -3.51
C ILE A 340 18.34 1.25 -3.27
N GLY A 341 19.22 1.87 -2.47
CA GLY A 341 19.27 3.32 -2.25
C GLY A 341 18.30 3.86 -1.20
N ILE A 342 17.62 3.02 -0.43
CA ILE A 342 16.75 3.43 0.68
C ILE A 342 17.52 3.28 1.99
N THR A 343 17.77 4.41 2.68
CA THR A 343 18.65 4.46 3.86
C THR A 343 18.06 5.17 5.06
N LYS A 344 16.80 5.64 4.96
CA LYS A 344 16.14 6.43 5.98
C LYS A 344 14.82 5.83 6.40
N SER A 345 14.58 5.83 7.71
CA SER A 345 13.31 5.48 8.30
C SER A 345 12.22 6.50 7.96
N ILE A 346 10.99 6.05 7.91
CA ILE A 346 9.84 6.93 7.79
C ILE A 346 9.56 7.62 9.13
N GLN A 347 8.94 8.80 9.07
CA GLN A 347 8.70 9.64 10.24
C GLN A 347 7.21 9.96 10.44
N ALA A 348 6.33 9.28 9.72
CA ALA A 348 4.88 9.34 9.89
C ALA A 348 4.29 7.93 9.89
N ILE A 349 3.20 7.71 10.62
CA ILE A 349 2.50 6.41 10.63
C ILE A 349 1.41 6.38 9.56
N ASP A 350 0.88 7.51 9.21
CA ASP A 350 -0.32 7.69 8.38
C ASP A 350 -0.05 7.82 6.89
N ALA A 351 1.12 7.69 6.42
CA ALA A 351 1.48 7.43 5.06
C ALA A 351 2.68 8.19 4.51
N ASN A 352 3.59 7.43 4.03
CA ASN A 352 4.73 7.90 3.25
C ASN A 352 4.34 8.61 1.93
N ILE A 353 3.12 8.38 1.44
CA ILE A 353 2.61 8.99 0.20
C ILE A 353 1.53 10.06 0.41
N GLN A 354 1.06 10.28 1.65
CA GLN A 354 0.08 11.30 1.99
C GLN A 354 0.76 12.68 2.07
N PRO A 355 0.52 13.59 1.09
CA PRO A 355 1.24 14.88 1.06
C PRO A 355 0.91 15.79 2.24
N ALA A 356 -0.27 15.61 2.82
CA ALA A 356 -0.76 16.44 3.93
C ALA A 356 -0.24 15.98 5.30
N ALA A 357 0.35 14.77 5.42
CA ALA A 357 0.86 14.25 6.68
C ALA A 357 2.16 14.95 7.12
N ASP A 358 2.36 15.05 8.44
CA ASP A 358 3.63 15.53 9.00
C ASP A 358 4.73 14.48 8.84
N GLN A 359 5.50 14.63 7.77
CA GLN A 359 6.62 13.75 7.43
C GLN A 359 7.79 13.84 8.42
N GLN A 360 7.68 14.59 9.53
CA GLN A 360 8.70 14.77 10.55
C GLN A 360 8.20 14.47 11.97
N ALA A 361 6.94 14.09 12.14
CA ALA A 361 6.32 13.89 13.46
C ALA A 361 7.16 13.03 14.41
N PHE A 362 7.75 11.94 13.92
CA PHE A 362 8.56 11.00 14.71
C PHE A 362 10.09 11.24 14.60
N SER A 363 10.55 12.35 14.03
CA SER A 363 11.97 12.64 13.79
C SER A 363 12.80 12.83 15.06
N SER A 364 12.16 13.13 16.18
CA SER A 364 12.81 13.25 17.50
C SER A 364 13.27 11.89 18.05
N TYR A 365 12.64 10.77 17.65
CA TYR A 365 13.01 9.44 18.13
C TYR A 365 14.25 8.92 17.42
N LYS A 366 15.40 9.20 18.01
CA LYS A 366 16.72 8.69 17.63
C LYS A 366 17.31 7.97 18.83
N LEU A 367 18.20 7.02 18.61
CA LEU A 367 18.88 6.30 19.68
C LEU A 367 19.48 7.29 20.69
N ASP A 368 18.93 7.28 21.90
CA ASP A 368 19.37 8.08 23.06
C ASP A 368 19.22 7.29 24.36
N LYS A 369 20.33 6.66 24.78
CA LYS A 369 20.38 5.86 25.99
C LYS A 369 20.09 6.66 27.27
N SER A 370 20.37 7.97 27.26
CA SER A 370 20.10 8.83 28.41
C SER A 370 18.60 9.12 28.57
N GLN A 371 17.91 9.31 27.48
CA GLN A 371 16.44 9.43 27.49
C GLN A 371 15.78 8.12 27.91
N VAL A 372 16.28 6.97 27.47
CA VAL A 372 15.78 5.66 27.91
C VAL A 372 15.88 5.53 29.42
N ASP A 373 17.07 5.80 30.00
CA ASP A 373 17.29 5.73 31.43
C ASP A 373 16.36 6.68 32.20
N LYS A 374 16.27 7.93 31.78
CA LYS A 374 15.41 8.95 32.38
C LYS A 374 13.93 8.52 32.40
N LEU A 375 13.42 8.04 31.27
CA LEU A 375 12.02 7.66 31.12
C LEU A 375 11.67 6.44 31.97
N LEU A 376 12.51 5.41 31.95
CA LEU A 376 12.29 4.19 32.75
C LEU A 376 12.39 4.46 34.23
N THR A 377 13.41 5.21 34.69
CA THR A 377 13.56 5.55 36.09
C THR A 377 12.42 6.43 36.59
N SER A 378 11.93 7.38 35.81
CA SER A 378 10.74 8.19 36.16
C SER A 378 9.48 7.36 36.34
N SER A 379 9.40 6.20 35.68
CA SER A 379 8.31 5.23 35.82
C SER A 379 8.56 4.17 36.91
N GLY A 380 9.61 4.32 37.69
CA GLY A 380 9.91 3.44 38.81
C GLY A 380 10.64 2.15 38.44
N TRP A 381 11.22 2.08 37.23
CA TRP A 381 12.10 0.99 36.84
C TRP A 381 13.54 1.28 37.32
N ALA A 382 14.26 0.26 37.73
CA ALA A 382 15.68 0.36 38.12
C ALA A 382 16.48 -0.78 37.49
N LYS A 383 17.74 -0.51 37.09
CA LYS A 383 18.61 -1.56 36.54
C LYS A 383 18.97 -2.60 37.58
N GLY A 384 18.71 -3.86 37.26
CA GLY A 384 19.15 -5.02 38.02
C GLY A 384 20.66 -5.30 37.89
N GLY A 385 21.15 -6.30 38.64
CA GLY A 385 22.55 -6.73 38.55
C GLY A 385 22.94 -7.37 37.22
N ASP A 386 21.95 -7.81 36.44
CA ASP A 386 22.07 -8.35 35.08
C ASP A 386 22.04 -7.26 34.00
N GLY A 387 21.87 -5.98 34.40
CA GLY A 387 21.77 -4.84 33.50
C GLY A 387 20.37 -4.61 32.89
N ILE A 388 19.40 -5.49 33.19
CA ILE A 388 18.01 -5.33 32.74
C ILE A 388 17.23 -4.50 33.77
N TYR A 389 16.35 -3.61 33.32
CA TYR A 389 15.46 -2.86 34.18
C TYR A 389 14.45 -3.79 34.87
N ALA A 390 14.18 -3.54 36.13
CA ALA A 390 13.17 -4.26 36.90
C ALA A 390 12.32 -3.30 37.73
N LYS A 391 11.06 -3.65 37.98
CA LYS A 391 10.12 -2.92 38.82
C LYS A 391 9.32 -3.92 39.65
N ASN A 392 9.30 -3.73 40.97
CA ASN A 392 8.61 -4.64 41.89
C ASN A 392 9.01 -6.12 41.75
N GLY A 393 10.31 -6.39 41.47
CA GLY A 393 10.83 -7.74 41.29
C GLY A 393 10.56 -8.36 39.91
N THR A 394 9.90 -7.64 39.00
CA THR A 394 9.63 -8.10 37.64
C THR A 394 10.54 -7.40 36.63
N SER A 395 11.31 -8.16 35.85
CA SER A 395 12.19 -7.64 34.81
C SER A 395 11.38 -7.05 33.64
N LEU A 396 11.90 -5.97 33.05
CA LEU A 396 11.35 -5.36 31.84
C LEU A 396 11.66 -6.27 30.62
N SER A 397 10.76 -7.20 30.37
CA SER A 397 10.84 -8.15 29.26
C SER A 397 9.58 -7.99 28.40
N LEU A 398 9.79 -7.72 27.11
CA LEU A 398 8.74 -7.54 26.13
C LEU A 398 8.72 -8.74 25.17
N THR A 399 7.56 -9.04 24.60
CA THR A 399 7.42 -10.03 23.54
C THR A 399 7.03 -9.34 22.25
N ILE A 400 7.76 -9.63 21.16
CA ILE A 400 7.46 -9.16 19.82
C ILE A 400 6.94 -10.31 18.96
N ARG A 401 5.95 -10.02 18.13
CA ARG A 401 5.32 -10.98 17.22
C ARG A 401 5.33 -10.47 15.80
N SER A 402 5.52 -11.40 14.85
CA SER A 402 5.42 -11.14 13.42
C SER A 402 4.96 -12.40 12.68
N THR A 403 4.86 -12.33 11.36
CA THR A 403 4.59 -13.51 10.53
C THR A 403 5.84 -14.39 10.44
N ALA A 404 5.71 -15.66 10.81
CA ALA A 404 6.77 -16.64 10.72
C ALA A 404 7.18 -16.86 9.25
N GLY A 405 8.48 -17.03 9.01
CA GLY A 405 9.04 -17.28 7.67
C GLY A 405 9.41 -16.03 6.87
N ASN A 406 9.08 -14.83 7.33
CA ASN A 406 9.53 -13.58 6.71
C ASN A 406 10.94 -13.24 7.20
N LYS A 407 11.95 -13.56 6.38
CA LYS A 407 13.37 -13.40 6.73
C LYS A 407 13.78 -11.95 7.00
N ARG A 408 13.19 -11.00 6.31
CA ARG A 408 13.43 -9.58 6.54
C ARG A 408 12.97 -9.17 7.95
N ARG A 409 11.76 -9.58 8.35
CA ARG A 409 11.23 -9.31 9.69
C ARG A 409 12.02 -10.02 10.78
N GLU A 410 12.37 -11.29 10.57
CA GLU A 410 13.22 -12.04 11.50
C GLU A 410 14.55 -11.33 11.76
N LEU A 411 15.19 -10.78 10.72
CA LEU A 411 16.40 -9.98 10.87
C LEU A 411 16.13 -8.66 11.62
N THR A 412 15.06 -7.96 11.29
CA THR A 412 14.65 -6.72 11.98
C THR A 412 14.47 -6.98 13.47
N GLU A 413 13.76 -8.03 13.83
CA GLU A 413 13.53 -8.44 15.22
C GLU A 413 14.83 -8.74 15.99
N GLN A 414 15.80 -9.41 15.33
CA GLN A 414 17.12 -9.67 15.93
C GLN A 414 17.89 -8.36 16.20
N VAL A 415 17.81 -7.39 15.28
CA VAL A 415 18.44 -6.07 15.49
C VAL A 415 17.74 -5.31 16.60
N LEU A 416 16.41 -5.31 16.65
CA LEU A 416 15.64 -4.71 17.74
C LEU A 416 15.98 -5.35 19.08
N GLN A 417 16.07 -6.69 19.14
CA GLN A 417 16.44 -7.44 20.34
C GLN A 417 17.79 -6.99 20.88
N GLN A 418 18.79 -6.86 20.00
CA GLN A 418 20.12 -6.40 20.42
C GLN A 418 20.10 -4.95 20.90
N GLN A 419 19.47 -4.03 20.16
CA GLN A 419 19.42 -2.61 20.54
C GLN A 419 18.68 -2.38 21.85
N LEU A 420 17.56 -3.09 22.09
CA LEU A 420 16.82 -3.03 23.34
C LEU A 420 17.62 -3.60 24.50
N LYS A 421 18.33 -4.72 24.30
CA LYS A 421 19.21 -5.31 25.29
C LYS A 421 20.34 -4.35 25.69
N ASP A 422 20.92 -3.63 24.74
CA ASP A 422 22.01 -2.66 24.97
C ASP A 422 21.60 -1.49 25.88
N VAL A 423 20.30 -1.25 26.03
CA VAL A 423 19.75 -0.25 26.94
C VAL A 423 19.11 -0.86 28.20
N GLY A 424 19.05 -2.18 28.30
CA GLY A 424 18.54 -2.88 29.48
C GLY A 424 17.05 -3.28 29.39
N ILE A 425 16.53 -3.47 28.19
CA ILE A 425 15.19 -4.01 27.93
C ILE A 425 15.36 -5.38 27.29
N ASP A 426 14.77 -6.43 27.87
CA ASP A 426 14.76 -7.77 27.29
C ASP A 426 13.66 -7.88 26.23
N LEU A 427 13.93 -8.55 25.10
CA LEU A 427 12.97 -8.79 24.04
C LEU A 427 12.94 -10.27 23.64
N LYS A 428 11.75 -10.87 23.69
CA LYS A 428 11.48 -12.23 23.22
C LYS A 428 10.78 -12.21 21.88
N ILE A 429 11.23 -13.03 20.94
CA ILE A 429 10.64 -13.19 19.62
C ILE A 429 9.71 -14.40 19.64
N ASP A 430 8.43 -14.21 19.26
CA ASP A 430 7.38 -15.24 19.23
C ASP A 430 6.55 -15.11 17.95
N ASN A 431 7.12 -15.51 16.81
CA ASN A 431 6.50 -15.38 15.49
C ASN A 431 5.44 -16.45 15.23
N GLN A 432 4.38 -16.07 14.54
CA GLN A 432 3.19 -16.89 14.30
C GLN A 432 2.87 -17.00 12.81
N LYS A 433 2.07 -18.00 12.45
CA LYS A 433 1.48 -18.05 11.10
C LYS A 433 0.60 -16.82 10.87
N ALA A 434 0.56 -16.31 9.63
CA ALA A 434 -0.19 -15.10 9.29
C ALA A 434 -1.67 -15.19 9.72
N GLY A 435 -2.36 -16.31 9.47
CA GLY A 435 -3.75 -16.51 9.86
C GLY A 435 -3.98 -16.45 11.37
N ASP A 436 -3.05 -16.97 12.19
CA ASP A 436 -3.15 -16.87 13.66
C ASP A 436 -2.89 -15.43 14.13
N LEU A 437 -1.87 -14.78 13.56
CA LEU A 437 -1.51 -13.41 13.91
C LEU A 437 -2.64 -12.43 13.60
N PHE A 438 -3.09 -12.37 12.35
CA PHE A 438 -4.10 -11.40 11.88
C PHE A 438 -5.53 -11.81 12.22
N GLY A 439 -5.84 -13.11 12.24
CA GLY A 439 -7.19 -13.60 12.52
C GLY A 439 -7.54 -13.63 14.02
N LYS A 440 -6.55 -13.74 14.91
CA LYS A 440 -6.78 -13.90 16.34
C LYS A 440 -5.92 -12.97 17.20
N THR A 441 -4.60 -13.09 17.14
CA THR A 441 -3.67 -12.46 18.10
C THR A 441 -3.80 -10.94 18.12
N LEU A 442 -3.70 -10.28 16.98
CA LEU A 442 -3.82 -8.82 16.89
C LEU A 442 -5.24 -8.34 17.23
N PRO A 443 -6.32 -8.91 16.63
CA PRO A 443 -7.68 -8.48 16.94
C PRO A 443 -8.04 -8.61 18.41
N THR A 444 -7.57 -9.65 19.10
CA THR A 444 -7.87 -9.87 20.54
C THR A 444 -6.88 -9.18 21.48
N GLY A 445 -5.76 -8.61 20.95
CA GLY A 445 -4.75 -7.90 21.75
C GLY A 445 -3.84 -8.81 22.57
N ASP A 446 -3.69 -10.07 22.20
CA ASP A 446 -2.77 -11.00 22.83
C ASP A 446 -1.33 -10.76 22.34
N PHE A 447 -0.86 -9.52 22.43
CA PHE A 447 0.51 -9.12 22.09
C PHE A 447 0.93 -7.88 22.86
N GLN A 448 2.23 -7.64 22.98
CA GLN A 448 2.83 -6.39 23.46
C GLN A 448 3.37 -5.58 22.30
N LEU A 449 4.32 -6.13 21.55
CA LEU A 449 4.88 -5.57 20.34
C LEU A 449 4.54 -6.46 19.14
N ALA A 450 4.36 -5.84 17.98
CA ALA A 450 4.25 -6.56 16.71
C ALA A 450 4.95 -5.80 15.58
N ILE A 451 5.46 -6.53 14.57
CA ILE A 451 5.91 -5.94 13.30
C ILE A 451 5.06 -6.49 12.17
N TYR A 452 4.41 -5.62 11.47
CA TYR A 452 3.73 -5.91 10.20
C TYR A 452 3.54 -4.64 9.38
N ALA A 453 3.41 -4.83 8.06
CA ALA A 453 3.21 -3.72 7.14
C ALA A 453 1.79 -3.17 7.25
N GLN A 454 1.69 -1.84 7.20
CA GLN A 454 0.47 -1.14 6.85
C GLN A 454 0.48 -0.84 5.36
N ASN A 455 -0.61 -1.20 4.69
CA ASN A 455 -0.88 -0.80 3.31
C ASN A 455 -2.01 0.23 3.32
N LEU A 456 -1.86 1.29 2.55
CA LEU A 456 -2.93 2.27 2.42
C LEU A 456 -4.09 1.69 1.60
N THR A 457 -5.30 2.01 2.03
CA THR A 457 -6.54 1.65 1.32
C THR A 457 -7.08 2.81 0.48
N SER A 458 -6.51 4.01 0.68
CA SER A 458 -6.85 5.24 -0.05
C SER A 458 -5.70 6.25 0.02
N LEU A 459 -5.78 7.36 -0.71
CA LEU A 459 -4.88 8.51 -0.54
C LEU A 459 -5.26 9.38 0.65
N GLY A 460 -6.52 9.32 1.06
CA GLY A 460 -6.97 9.93 2.28
C GLY A 460 -6.43 9.18 3.47
N ASP A 461 -7.06 9.34 4.59
CA ASP A 461 -6.60 8.76 5.82
C ASP A 461 -7.60 7.72 6.34
N ASN A 462 -7.09 6.53 6.63
CA ASN A 462 -7.80 5.53 7.41
C ASN A 462 -7.28 5.48 8.87
N SER A 463 -6.58 6.51 9.34
CA SER A 463 -5.97 6.53 10.67
C SER A 463 -6.99 6.37 11.79
N CYS A 464 -8.23 6.83 11.59
CA CYS A 464 -9.29 6.62 12.58
C CYS A 464 -9.64 5.13 12.74
N VAL A 465 -9.61 4.33 11.66
CA VAL A 465 -9.79 2.86 11.72
C VAL A 465 -8.70 2.22 12.57
N LEU A 466 -7.48 2.77 12.50
CA LEU A 466 -6.30 2.24 13.20
C LEU A 466 -6.17 2.77 14.64
N PHE A 467 -6.61 4.01 14.93
CA PHE A 467 -6.25 4.68 16.17
C PHE A 467 -7.42 5.29 16.95
N CYS A 468 -8.62 5.46 16.37
CA CYS A 468 -9.75 6.00 17.14
C CYS A 468 -10.23 5.06 18.24
N SER A 469 -10.52 5.61 19.41
CA SER A 469 -10.96 4.87 20.59
C SER A 469 -12.27 4.12 20.38
N LYS A 470 -13.16 4.59 19.49
CA LYS A 470 -14.40 3.87 19.12
C LYS A 470 -14.15 2.45 18.61
N ASN A 471 -12.93 2.17 18.15
CA ASN A 471 -12.51 0.87 17.62
C ASN A 471 -11.73 0.03 18.64
N THR A 472 -11.58 0.48 19.90
CA THR A 472 -10.89 -0.29 20.94
C THR A 472 -11.81 -1.33 21.60
N ALA A 473 -11.20 -2.39 22.14
CA ALA A 473 -11.87 -3.37 22.96
C ALA A 473 -10.91 -3.86 24.08
N PRO A 474 -11.41 -4.39 25.21
CA PRO A 474 -10.58 -5.02 26.20
C PRO A 474 -9.74 -6.15 25.61
N ILE A 475 -8.52 -6.36 26.16
CA ILE A 475 -7.68 -7.50 25.80
C ILE A 475 -8.47 -8.79 25.99
N GLY A 476 -8.37 -9.72 25.03
CA GLY A 476 -9.17 -10.94 24.95
C GLY A 476 -10.48 -10.79 24.19
N THR A 477 -10.87 -9.55 23.82
CA THR A 477 -12.05 -9.25 23.01
C THR A 477 -11.62 -8.68 21.65
N LYS A 478 -12.25 -9.12 20.56
CA LYS A 478 -11.94 -8.63 19.21
C LYS A 478 -12.32 -7.15 19.09
N THR A 479 -11.38 -6.33 18.61
CA THR A 479 -11.61 -4.91 18.31
C THR A 479 -12.55 -4.75 17.12
N ALA A 480 -13.25 -3.61 17.07
CA ALA A 480 -13.83 -3.12 15.84
C ALA A 480 -12.72 -2.43 15.01
N GLY A 481 -12.84 -2.42 13.69
CA GLY A 481 -11.79 -1.91 12.82
C GLY A 481 -10.43 -2.58 13.10
N ASN A 482 -9.35 -1.83 12.89
CA ASN A 482 -7.97 -2.30 13.03
C ASN A 482 -7.20 -1.61 14.15
N ASN A 483 -7.88 -1.01 15.14
CA ASN A 483 -7.18 -0.44 16.31
C ASN A 483 -6.64 -1.55 17.22
N TYR A 484 -5.76 -2.38 16.67
CA TYR A 484 -5.11 -3.48 17.42
C TYR A 484 -4.21 -2.96 18.53
N THR A 485 -3.67 -1.74 18.36
CA THR A 485 -2.86 -1.04 19.38
C THR A 485 -3.65 -0.62 20.59
N ARG A 486 -4.97 -0.67 20.54
CA ARG A 486 -5.88 -0.22 21.62
C ARG A 486 -5.59 1.20 22.08
N THR A 487 -5.17 2.03 21.13
CA THR A 487 -5.03 3.47 21.34
C THR A 487 -6.37 4.06 21.79
N ASN A 488 -6.33 4.79 22.90
CA ASN A 488 -7.51 5.45 23.49
C ASN A 488 -7.09 6.83 24.00
N ILE A 489 -7.06 7.81 23.09
CA ILE A 489 -6.57 9.16 23.34
C ILE A 489 -7.63 10.14 22.77
N PRO A 490 -8.46 10.77 23.65
CA PRO A 490 -9.56 11.64 23.20
C PRO A 490 -9.12 12.80 22.29
N ASP A 491 -7.96 13.40 22.55
CA ASP A 491 -7.43 14.48 21.72
C ASP A 491 -7.03 13.98 20.33
N LEU A 492 -6.52 12.75 20.21
CA LEU A 492 -6.24 12.13 18.92
C LEU A 492 -7.53 11.83 18.15
N ASP A 493 -8.54 11.27 18.83
CA ASP A 493 -9.86 11.03 18.24
C ASP A 493 -10.43 12.31 17.65
N LYS A 494 -10.35 13.41 18.41
CA LYS A 494 -10.85 14.72 17.97
C LYS A 494 -10.17 15.17 16.67
N GLN A 495 -8.84 15.05 16.57
CA GLN A 495 -8.10 15.49 15.39
C GLN A 495 -8.39 14.58 14.19
N LEU A 496 -8.39 13.26 14.38
CA LEU A 496 -8.67 12.32 13.30
C LEU A 496 -10.10 12.43 12.76
N LEU A 497 -11.09 12.65 13.64
CA LEU A 497 -12.48 12.87 13.22
C LEU A 497 -12.69 14.25 12.56
N ALA A 498 -11.94 15.28 12.99
CA ALA A 498 -11.96 16.57 12.33
C ALA A 498 -11.39 16.49 10.92
N PHE A 499 -10.22 15.85 10.78
CA PHE A 499 -9.59 15.56 9.49
C PHE A 499 -10.52 14.77 8.56
N GLU A 500 -11.15 13.71 9.05
CA GLU A 500 -12.05 12.86 8.25
C GLU A 500 -13.19 13.67 7.62
N GLY A 501 -13.66 14.72 8.30
CA GLY A 501 -14.76 15.59 7.86
C GLY A 501 -14.33 16.87 7.15
N GLU A 502 -13.05 17.23 7.10
CA GLU A 502 -12.60 18.52 6.57
C GLU A 502 -12.48 18.48 5.04
N LEU A 503 -13.15 19.44 4.37
CA LEU A 503 -13.13 19.55 2.90
C LEU A 503 -12.18 20.65 2.38
N ASP A 504 -11.64 21.48 3.26
CA ASP A 504 -10.63 22.48 2.91
C ASP A 504 -9.23 21.87 2.97
N PRO A 505 -8.51 21.72 1.84
CA PRO A 505 -7.20 21.08 1.81
C PRO A 505 -6.16 21.73 2.72
N ALA A 506 -6.26 23.05 2.99
CA ALA A 506 -5.32 23.72 3.88
C ALA A 506 -5.51 23.27 5.34
N LYS A 507 -6.75 23.12 5.79
CA LYS A 507 -7.07 22.66 7.15
C LYS A 507 -6.81 21.15 7.33
N VAL A 508 -7.01 20.37 6.29
CA VAL A 508 -6.66 18.93 6.27
C VAL A 508 -5.22 18.72 6.72
N SER A 509 -4.28 19.52 6.21
CA SER A 509 -2.87 19.43 6.60
C SER A 509 -2.66 19.79 8.08
N ASP A 510 -3.29 20.86 8.56
CA ASP A 510 -3.14 21.29 9.96
C ASP A 510 -3.64 20.21 10.93
N GLU A 511 -4.75 19.56 10.61
CA GLU A 511 -5.34 18.51 11.45
C GLU A 511 -4.54 17.22 11.45
N LEU A 512 -4.00 16.81 10.30
CA LEU A 512 -3.08 15.68 10.21
C LEU A 512 -1.77 15.93 10.95
N HIS A 513 -1.22 17.15 10.85
CA HIS A 513 -0.02 17.52 11.62
C HIS A 513 -0.29 17.46 13.13
N ALA A 514 -1.45 17.96 13.58
CA ALA A 514 -1.84 17.87 14.98
C ALA A 514 -2.01 16.41 15.43
N ALA A 515 -2.64 15.56 14.63
CA ALA A 515 -2.77 14.14 14.90
C ALA A 515 -1.40 13.44 14.95
N GLY A 516 -0.54 13.65 13.96
CA GLY A 516 0.81 13.10 13.90
C GLY A 516 1.65 13.48 15.12
N LYS A 517 1.56 14.75 15.56
CA LYS A 517 2.20 15.22 16.78
C LYS A 517 1.70 14.48 18.01
N ILE A 518 0.39 14.29 18.18
CA ILE A 518 -0.17 13.55 19.31
C ILE A 518 0.29 12.09 19.27
N MET A 519 0.26 11.44 18.09
CA MET A 519 0.75 10.07 17.92
C MET A 519 2.21 9.93 18.35
N ALA A 520 3.06 10.86 17.95
CA ALA A 520 4.46 10.89 18.34
C ALA A 520 4.63 11.18 19.85
N ASP A 521 3.98 12.22 20.37
CA ASP A 521 4.06 12.59 21.79
C ASP A 521 3.60 11.47 22.73
N GLN A 522 2.71 10.61 22.27
CA GLN A 522 2.22 9.45 23.00
C GLN A 522 2.93 8.15 22.65
N ALA A 523 3.84 8.16 21.67
CA ALA A 523 4.51 6.97 21.14
C ALA A 523 3.50 5.82 20.94
N VAL A 524 2.39 6.08 20.26
CA VAL A 524 1.32 5.08 20.08
C VAL A 524 1.81 3.84 19.35
N SER A 525 2.76 4.02 18.45
CA SER A 525 3.54 3.01 17.73
C SER A 525 4.77 3.69 17.16
N LEU A 526 5.66 2.97 16.47
CA LEU A 526 6.87 3.57 15.91
C LEU A 526 6.99 3.20 14.43
N PRO A 527 6.92 4.18 13.50
CA PRO A 527 7.17 3.92 12.09
C PRO A 527 8.61 3.47 11.88
N LEU A 528 8.84 2.44 11.06
CA LEU A 528 10.16 1.87 10.80
C LEU A 528 10.65 2.24 9.41
N ASP A 529 10.23 1.52 8.41
CA ASP A 529 10.78 1.61 7.08
C ASP A 529 9.70 1.69 5.99
N PRO A 530 9.99 2.38 4.87
CA PRO A 530 9.21 2.21 3.67
C PRO A 530 9.36 0.77 3.18
N LEU A 531 8.30 0.19 2.64
CA LEU A 531 8.33 -1.17 2.10
C LEU A 531 8.26 -1.12 0.58
N PRO A 532 9.41 -1.04 -0.13
CA PRO A 532 9.44 -0.92 -1.58
C PRO A 532 9.25 -2.29 -2.22
N ASN A 533 8.00 -2.70 -2.44
CA ASN A 533 7.73 -3.94 -3.15
C ASN A 533 8.39 -3.96 -4.52
N LEU A 534 8.99 -5.11 -4.87
CA LEU A 534 9.87 -5.26 -6.03
C LEU A 534 9.08 -5.78 -7.22
N LEU A 535 8.54 -4.91 -8.08
CA LEU A 535 7.98 -5.38 -9.35
C LEU A 535 9.11 -5.79 -10.28
N LEU A 536 9.25 -7.08 -10.52
CA LEU A 536 10.24 -7.70 -11.39
C LEU A 536 9.57 -8.53 -12.47
N TRP A 537 9.99 -8.38 -13.73
CA TRP A 537 9.43 -9.16 -14.82
C TRP A 537 10.44 -9.48 -15.91
N SER A 538 10.21 -10.56 -16.65
CA SER A 538 11.00 -10.94 -17.81
C SER A 538 10.97 -9.83 -18.86
N ASN A 539 12.10 -9.56 -19.51
CA ASN A 539 12.18 -8.60 -20.63
C ASN A 539 11.29 -8.96 -21.83
N LYS A 540 10.67 -10.14 -21.83
CA LYS A 540 9.64 -10.55 -22.80
C LYS A 540 8.27 -9.95 -22.51
N ILE A 541 8.04 -9.36 -21.37
CA ILE A 541 6.76 -8.74 -21.00
C ILE A 541 6.84 -7.24 -21.22
N VAL A 542 5.85 -6.70 -21.92
CA VAL A 542 5.69 -5.26 -22.14
C VAL A 542 4.46 -4.76 -21.39
N GLY A 543 4.51 -3.53 -20.89
CA GLY A 543 3.37 -2.85 -20.24
C GLY A 543 3.38 -2.76 -18.72
N PRO A 544 4.08 -3.60 -17.92
CA PRO A 544 4.03 -3.49 -16.47
C PRO A 544 4.56 -2.15 -15.94
N VAL A 545 3.81 -1.60 -14.99
CA VAL A 545 4.17 -0.39 -14.24
C VAL A 545 3.74 -0.57 -12.78
N ASN A 546 4.63 -0.34 -11.83
CA ASN A 546 4.29 -0.29 -10.41
C ASN A 546 3.66 1.08 -10.08
N GLY A 547 2.46 1.30 -10.61
CA GLY A 547 1.85 2.62 -10.71
C GLY A 547 0.63 2.85 -9.83
N ASN A 548 -0.04 1.80 -9.31
CA ASN A 548 -1.22 2.01 -8.45
C ASN A 548 -0.83 1.91 -6.98
N GLY A 549 -1.05 2.99 -6.23
CA GLY A 549 -0.65 3.12 -4.84
C GLY A 549 -1.51 2.35 -3.83
N VAL A 550 -2.71 1.92 -4.22
CA VAL A 550 -3.65 1.21 -3.34
C VAL A 550 -3.81 -0.24 -3.80
N LEU A 551 -4.07 -0.44 -5.09
CA LEU A 551 -4.44 -1.74 -5.64
C LEU A 551 -3.27 -2.48 -6.30
N GLY A 552 -2.03 -2.04 -6.04
CA GLY A 552 -0.82 -2.73 -6.48
C GLY A 552 -0.55 -2.65 -7.99
N PRO A 553 0.45 -3.39 -8.49
CA PRO A 553 0.98 -3.22 -9.84
C PRO A 553 0.15 -3.87 -10.94
N PHE A 554 -0.83 -4.70 -10.60
CA PHE A 554 -1.56 -5.50 -11.60
C PHE A 554 -2.81 -4.79 -12.16
N TYR A 555 -2.99 -3.50 -11.86
CA TYR A 555 -4.16 -2.69 -12.24
C TYR A 555 -4.33 -2.48 -13.75
N ASN A 556 -3.24 -2.52 -14.52
CA ASN A 556 -3.23 -2.31 -15.96
C ASN A 556 -2.86 -3.57 -16.76
N MET A 557 -3.08 -4.77 -16.21
CA MET A 557 -2.77 -6.05 -16.90
C MET A 557 -3.46 -6.22 -18.26
N ASN A 558 -4.57 -5.52 -18.49
CA ASN A 558 -5.24 -5.49 -19.78
C ASN A 558 -4.42 -4.81 -20.90
N GLU A 559 -3.38 -4.07 -20.54
CA GLU A 559 -2.46 -3.39 -21.46
C GLU A 559 -1.14 -4.16 -21.66
N TRP A 560 -0.99 -5.33 -21.01
CA TRP A 560 0.25 -6.10 -21.08
C TRP A 560 0.23 -7.12 -22.23
N GLY A 561 1.44 -7.44 -22.72
CA GLY A 561 1.65 -8.50 -23.68
C GLY A 561 2.95 -9.23 -23.47
N VAL A 562 3.03 -10.44 -24.02
CA VAL A 562 4.24 -11.29 -24.00
C VAL A 562 4.80 -11.36 -25.41
N THR A 563 6.07 -10.94 -25.57
CA THR A 563 6.79 -11.11 -26.83
C THR A 563 7.22 -12.57 -27.01
N PRO A 564 7.19 -13.10 -28.23
CA PRO A 564 7.59 -14.49 -28.53
C PRO A 564 8.98 -14.90 -28.05
#